data_85a849af6d24b2df0a9e726fc230559e
#
_entry.id   85a849af6d24b2df0a9e726fc230559e
#
_cell.length_a   1.000
_cell.length_b   1.000
_cell.length_c   1.000
_cell.angle_alpha   90.00
_cell.angle_beta   90.00
_cell.angle_gamma   90.00
#
_symmetry.space_group_name_H-M   'P 1'
#
loop_
_entity.id
_entity.type
_entity.pdbx_description
1 polymer ?
#
loop_
_entity_poly.entity_id
_entity_poly.type
_entity_poly.pdbx_seq_one_letter_code
_entity_poly.pdbx_strand_id
1 'polypeptide(L)'
;MKTAIVTGASGNMGQAVVKKFIDNGYKVIGTIIPNDTVPLDFPADKFEKIVVDLAIEDDSSKFVNDLISKYGSVDAAVLTVGGFAMGTVAETKTSDIAKQYKLNFETAYNIARPLFMQMLKQNNGRIFIIGSRPGLDAKSGKGMIAYGLGKSLIFRLAELMNDEAKGTNVVITVVVPGTIDTPQNRKAIPGSDPDNWVKPEAIADIIYFYASDMAAVLREPVIKVYNNS
;
A
#
# COMPACT_ATOMS: atom_id res chain seq x y z
N MET A 1 17.18 1.49 -15.22
CA MET A 1 16.32 2.36 -14.36
C MET A 1 15.46 1.44 -13.54
N LYS A 2 15.39 1.62 -12.21
CA LYS A 2 14.53 0.81 -11.34
C LYS A 2 13.06 1.11 -11.63
N THR A 3 12.19 0.11 -11.46
CA THR A 3 10.74 0.22 -11.73
C THR A 3 9.95 0.04 -10.42
N ALA A 4 9.00 0.93 -10.17
CA ALA A 4 8.10 0.83 -9.03
C ALA A 4 6.62 0.85 -9.45
N ILE A 5 5.79 0.08 -8.76
CA ILE A 5 4.34 0.12 -8.86
C ILE A 5 3.78 0.85 -7.64
N VAL A 6 2.83 1.76 -7.87
CA VAL A 6 2.08 2.41 -6.79
C VAL A 6 0.59 2.23 -7.08
N THR A 7 -0.11 1.44 -6.27
CA THR A 7 -1.55 1.32 -6.40
C THR A 7 -2.26 2.50 -5.73
N GLY A 8 -3.42 2.93 -6.24
CA GLY A 8 -4.12 4.10 -5.70
C GLY A 8 -3.31 5.40 -5.84
N ALA A 9 -2.63 5.56 -6.98
CA ALA A 9 -1.72 6.67 -7.24
C ALA A 9 -2.38 8.06 -7.18
N SER A 10 -3.70 8.15 -7.31
CA SER A 10 -4.48 9.39 -7.18
C SER A 10 -4.77 9.82 -5.74
N GLY A 11 -4.63 8.91 -4.77
CA GLY A 11 -4.79 9.23 -3.35
C GLY A 11 -3.66 10.11 -2.80
N ASN A 12 -3.88 10.82 -1.68
CA ASN A 12 -2.88 11.72 -1.09
C ASN A 12 -1.54 11.01 -0.82
N MET A 13 -1.58 9.82 -0.23
CA MET A 13 -0.38 9.03 0.02
C MET A 13 0.21 8.47 -1.28
N GLY A 14 -0.64 7.99 -2.19
CA GLY A 14 -0.20 7.49 -3.50
C GLY A 14 0.59 8.53 -4.28
N GLN A 15 0.09 9.77 -4.36
CA GLN A 15 0.79 10.87 -5.03
C GLN A 15 2.14 11.19 -4.38
N ALA A 16 2.21 11.23 -3.05
CA ALA A 16 3.47 11.47 -2.32
C ALA A 16 4.50 10.37 -2.61
N VAL A 17 4.07 9.10 -2.62
CA VAL A 17 4.94 7.96 -2.97
C VAL A 17 5.39 8.05 -4.43
N VAL A 18 4.48 8.28 -5.38
CA VAL A 18 4.83 8.45 -6.80
C VAL A 18 5.89 9.52 -6.97
N LYS A 19 5.66 10.72 -6.38
CA LYS A 19 6.62 11.82 -6.45
C LYS A 19 7.98 11.40 -5.88
N LYS A 20 8.01 10.80 -4.69
CA LYS A 20 9.25 10.39 -4.03
C LYS A 20 10.07 9.43 -4.87
N PHE A 21 9.44 8.42 -5.47
CA PHE A 21 10.14 7.44 -6.30
C PHE A 21 10.64 8.05 -7.63
N ILE A 22 9.84 8.93 -8.27
CA ILE A 22 10.26 9.67 -9.48
C ILE A 22 11.47 10.56 -9.21
N ASP A 23 11.46 11.31 -8.12
CA ASP A 23 12.54 12.22 -7.71
C ASP A 23 13.86 11.44 -7.45
N ASN A 24 13.75 10.15 -7.15
CA ASN A 24 14.88 9.26 -6.92
C ASN A 24 15.17 8.30 -8.09
N GLY A 25 14.73 8.65 -9.30
CA GLY A 25 15.15 8.01 -10.54
C GLY A 25 14.44 6.70 -10.90
N TYR A 26 13.28 6.42 -10.29
CA TYR A 26 12.45 5.28 -10.69
C TYR A 26 11.54 5.64 -11.87
N LYS A 27 11.26 4.66 -12.72
CA LYS A 27 10.05 4.63 -13.53
C LYS A 27 8.91 4.15 -12.64
N VAL A 28 7.85 4.96 -12.52
CA VAL A 28 6.70 4.62 -11.67
C VAL A 28 5.48 4.32 -12.51
N ILE A 29 4.83 3.20 -12.21
CA ILE A 29 3.54 2.82 -12.79
C ILE A 29 2.49 2.98 -11.68
N GLY A 30 1.60 3.95 -11.88
CA GLY A 30 0.53 4.27 -10.94
C GLY A 30 -0.81 3.71 -11.38
N THR A 31 -1.47 2.90 -10.53
CA THR A 31 -2.84 2.46 -10.84
C THR A 31 -3.87 3.41 -10.24
N ILE A 32 -4.95 3.62 -10.99
CA ILE A 32 -6.15 4.32 -10.55
C ILE A 32 -7.38 3.45 -10.83
N ILE A 33 -8.44 3.67 -10.06
CA ILE A 33 -9.73 3.00 -10.30
C ILE A 33 -10.42 3.58 -11.54
N PRO A 34 -11.24 2.80 -12.27
CA PRO A 34 -12.07 3.33 -13.34
C PRO A 34 -12.92 4.55 -12.90
N ASN A 35 -13.02 5.53 -13.78
CA ASN A 35 -13.70 6.82 -13.55
C ASN A 35 -13.04 7.77 -12.53
N ASP A 36 -11.82 7.49 -12.09
CA ASP A 36 -11.05 8.45 -11.30
C ASP A 36 -10.60 9.62 -12.18
N THR A 37 -10.98 10.83 -11.77
CA THR A 37 -10.70 12.08 -12.50
C THR A 37 -9.62 12.94 -11.84
N VAL A 38 -9.00 12.46 -10.76
CA VAL A 38 -7.94 13.21 -10.07
C VAL A 38 -6.76 13.43 -11.01
N PRO A 39 -6.34 14.68 -11.23
CA PRO A 39 -5.18 14.97 -12.06
C PRO A 39 -3.90 14.40 -11.44
N LEU A 40 -3.07 13.79 -12.28
CA LEU A 40 -1.74 13.29 -11.91
C LEU A 40 -0.72 13.98 -12.82
N ASP A 41 -0.15 15.07 -12.33
CA ASP A 41 0.81 15.90 -13.06
C ASP A 41 2.24 15.44 -12.76
N PHE A 42 2.65 14.35 -13.39
CA PHE A 42 4.00 13.78 -13.31
C PHE A 42 4.63 13.68 -14.70
N PRO A 43 5.97 13.78 -14.81
CA PRO A 43 6.68 13.67 -16.08
C PRO A 43 6.36 12.36 -16.82
N ALA A 44 5.91 12.44 -18.07
CA ALA A 44 5.45 11.27 -18.85
C ALA A 44 6.55 10.23 -19.10
N ASP A 45 7.80 10.65 -19.16
CA ASP A 45 8.95 9.75 -19.29
C ASP A 45 9.20 8.93 -18.01
N LYS A 46 8.78 9.43 -16.85
CA LYS A 46 8.98 8.80 -15.53
C LYS A 46 7.73 8.19 -14.92
N PHE A 47 6.54 8.56 -15.41
CA PHE A 47 5.27 8.09 -14.87
C PHE A 47 4.39 7.49 -15.97
N GLU A 48 3.73 6.38 -15.64
CA GLU A 48 2.68 5.78 -16.46
C GLU A 48 1.43 5.54 -15.60
N LYS A 49 0.31 6.09 -16.04
CA LYS A 49 -0.99 5.90 -15.40
C LYS A 49 -1.75 4.75 -16.04
N ILE A 50 -2.16 3.77 -15.26
CA ILE A 50 -2.96 2.63 -15.70
C ILE A 50 -4.29 2.60 -14.94
N VAL A 51 -5.38 2.44 -15.70
CA VAL A 51 -6.72 2.26 -15.12
C VAL A 51 -6.98 0.77 -14.94
N VAL A 52 -7.21 0.34 -13.68
CA VAL A 52 -7.49 -1.07 -13.36
C VAL A 52 -8.32 -1.18 -12.09
N ASP A 53 -9.32 -2.06 -12.07
CA ASP A 53 -10.04 -2.42 -10.85
C ASP A 53 -9.32 -3.57 -10.14
N LEU A 54 -8.60 -3.23 -9.07
CA LEU A 54 -7.82 -4.20 -8.30
C LEU A 54 -8.68 -5.19 -7.49
N ALA A 55 -9.99 -4.96 -7.39
CA ALA A 55 -10.92 -5.92 -6.79
C ALA A 55 -11.31 -7.06 -7.75
N ILE A 56 -10.80 -7.03 -8.99
CA ILE A 56 -10.96 -8.10 -10.00
C ILE A 56 -9.61 -8.80 -10.17
N GLU A 57 -9.53 -10.08 -9.79
CA GLU A 57 -8.27 -10.83 -9.79
C GLU A 57 -7.66 -10.95 -11.20
N ASP A 58 -8.49 -11.23 -12.20
CA ASP A 58 -8.03 -11.38 -13.59
C ASP A 58 -7.46 -10.08 -14.15
N ASP A 59 -8.11 -8.93 -13.88
CA ASP A 59 -7.63 -7.61 -14.32
C ASP A 59 -6.29 -7.27 -13.65
N SER A 60 -6.18 -7.56 -12.35
CA SER A 60 -4.96 -7.37 -11.57
C SER A 60 -3.81 -8.24 -12.09
N SER A 61 -4.09 -9.52 -12.35
CA SER A 61 -3.10 -10.46 -12.89
C SER A 61 -2.66 -10.07 -14.29
N LYS A 62 -3.59 -9.68 -15.15
CA LYS A 62 -3.29 -9.19 -16.50
C LYS A 62 -2.41 -7.94 -16.45
N PHE A 63 -2.79 -6.95 -15.62
CA PHE A 63 -2.01 -5.73 -15.42
C PHE A 63 -0.55 -6.04 -15.04
N VAL A 64 -0.32 -6.90 -14.04
CA VAL A 64 1.03 -7.25 -13.60
C VAL A 64 1.81 -7.98 -14.71
N ASN A 65 1.18 -8.92 -15.43
CA ASN A 65 1.82 -9.65 -16.51
C ASN A 65 2.21 -8.74 -17.68
N ASP A 66 1.33 -7.82 -18.08
CA ASP A 66 1.60 -6.83 -19.14
C ASP A 66 2.78 -5.93 -18.74
N LEU A 67 2.83 -5.53 -17.48
CA LEU A 67 3.90 -4.70 -16.94
C LEU A 67 5.24 -5.44 -16.91
N ILE A 68 5.27 -6.69 -16.45
CA ILE A 68 6.47 -7.53 -16.46
C ILE A 68 6.97 -7.72 -17.91
N SER A 69 6.05 -7.98 -18.85
CA SER A 69 6.39 -8.11 -20.26
C SER A 69 7.02 -6.83 -20.83
N LYS A 70 6.55 -5.65 -20.39
CA LYS A 70 7.01 -4.35 -20.87
C LYS A 70 8.34 -3.91 -20.25
N TYR A 71 8.51 -4.11 -18.94
CA TYR A 71 9.65 -3.57 -18.18
C TYR A 71 10.66 -4.63 -17.74
N GLY A 72 10.33 -5.91 -17.84
CA GLY A 72 11.21 -7.03 -17.48
C GLY A 72 11.29 -7.30 -15.96
N SER A 73 11.31 -6.25 -15.14
CA SER A 73 11.44 -6.38 -13.68
C SER A 73 10.64 -5.31 -12.94
N VAL A 74 10.31 -5.62 -11.69
CA VAL A 74 9.70 -4.68 -10.72
C VAL A 74 10.54 -4.72 -9.45
N ASP A 75 11.13 -3.58 -9.09
CA ASP A 75 12.02 -3.47 -7.93
C ASP A 75 11.25 -3.19 -6.63
N ALA A 76 10.19 -2.39 -6.72
CA ALA A 76 9.36 -2.04 -5.58
C ALA A 76 7.86 -1.99 -5.94
N ALA A 77 7.02 -2.33 -4.98
CA ALA A 77 5.57 -2.14 -5.09
C ALA A 77 5.03 -1.53 -3.80
N VAL A 78 4.23 -0.47 -3.91
CA VAL A 78 3.60 0.21 -2.78
C VAL A 78 2.09 0.13 -2.94
N LEU A 79 1.45 -0.69 -2.10
CA LEU A 79 0.03 -1.01 -2.20
C LEU A 79 -0.76 -0.12 -1.24
N THR A 80 -1.23 1.03 -1.77
CA THR A 80 -1.89 2.06 -0.95
C THR A 80 -3.41 1.98 -0.95
N VAL A 81 -4.01 1.14 -1.80
CA VAL A 81 -5.47 1.00 -1.87
C VAL A 81 -6.04 0.48 -0.56
N GLY A 82 -7.08 1.11 -0.10
CA GLY A 82 -7.80 0.75 1.11
C GLY A 82 -8.82 1.81 1.49
N GLY A 83 -9.62 1.53 2.51
CA GLY A 83 -10.62 2.47 2.99
C GLY A 83 -10.96 2.20 4.46
N PHE A 84 -11.36 3.25 5.14
CA PHE A 84 -11.73 3.24 6.54
C PHE A 84 -13.24 3.07 6.74
N ALA A 85 -13.64 2.38 7.81
CA ALA A 85 -15.02 2.33 8.26
C ALA A 85 -15.10 2.20 9.78
N MET A 86 -16.05 2.93 10.38
CA MET A 86 -16.48 2.76 11.76
C MET A 86 -17.59 1.71 11.83
N GLY A 87 -17.74 1.08 12.99
CA GLY A 87 -18.82 0.16 13.31
C GLY A 87 -18.46 -0.69 14.53
N THR A 88 -19.34 -0.68 15.54
CA THR A 88 -19.27 -1.60 16.69
C THR A 88 -19.71 -3.00 16.28
N VAL A 89 -19.54 -4.01 17.15
CA VAL A 89 -20.02 -5.38 16.91
C VAL A 89 -21.53 -5.39 16.65
N ALA A 90 -22.31 -4.58 17.37
CA ALA A 90 -23.76 -4.51 17.23
C ALA A 90 -24.22 -3.88 15.89
N GLU A 91 -23.41 -2.98 15.31
CA GLU A 91 -23.73 -2.24 14.10
C GLU A 91 -23.17 -2.91 12.83
N THR A 92 -22.11 -3.72 12.97
CA THR A 92 -21.40 -4.31 11.83
C THR A 92 -22.09 -5.58 11.35
N LYS A 93 -22.55 -5.57 10.09
CA LYS A 93 -23.12 -6.74 9.42
C LYS A 93 -22.03 -7.53 8.68
N THR A 94 -22.32 -8.79 8.34
CA THR A 94 -21.41 -9.62 7.52
C THR A 94 -21.06 -8.96 6.19
N SER A 95 -22.01 -8.22 5.59
CA SER A 95 -21.78 -7.46 4.35
C SER A 95 -20.74 -6.35 4.51
N ASP A 96 -20.67 -5.72 5.69
CA ASP A 96 -19.69 -4.67 5.98
C ASP A 96 -18.28 -5.29 6.14
N ILE A 97 -18.21 -6.47 6.76
CA ILE A 97 -16.96 -7.24 6.85
C ILE A 97 -16.50 -7.64 5.45
N ALA A 98 -17.39 -8.19 4.61
CA ALA A 98 -17.05 -8.57 3.24
C ALA A 98 -16.57 -7.37 2.40
N LYS A 99 -17.22 -6.20 2.55
CA LYS A 99 -16.82 -4.97 1.88
C LYS A 99 -15.42 -4.52 2.31
N GLN A 100 -15.12 -4.53 3.61
CA GLN A 100 -13.80 -4.12 4.12
C GLN A 100 -12.72 -5.15 3.80
N TYR A 101 -13.05 -6.44 3.80
CA TYR A 101 -12.18 -7.50 3.31
C TYR A 101 -11.81 -7.27 1.84
N LYS A 102 -12.79 -7.08 0.97
CA LYS A 102 -12.56 -6.83 -0.46
C LYS A 102 -11.68 -5.60 -0.68
N LEU A 103 -12.00 -4.48 -0.04
CA LEU A 103 -11.31 -3.21 -0.25
C LEU A 103 -9.89 -3.19 0.34
N ASN A 104 -9.67 -3.77 1.53
CA ASN A 104 -8.40 -3.62 2.26
C ASN A 104 -7.46 -4.82 2.13
N PHE A 105 -7.97 -6.02 1.84
CA PHE A 105 -7.17 -7.22 1.74
C PHE A 105 -7.12 -7.76 0.31
N GLU A 106 -8.28 -8.01 -0.32
CA GLU A 106 -8.35 -8.66 -1.62
C GLU A 106 -7.65 -7.84 -2.71
N THR A 107 -7.88 -6.50 -2.75
CA THR A 107 -7.17 -5.61 -3.68
C THR A 107 -5.65 -5.66 -3.52
N ALA A 108 -5.16 -5.77 -2.28
CA ALA A 108 -3.72 -5.88 -2.02
C ALA A 108 -3.20 -7.27 -2.44
N TYR A 109 -3.92 -8.34 -2.12
CA TYR A 109 -3.54 -9.72 -2.46
C TYR A 109 -3.48 -9.95 -3.97
N ASN A 110 -4.49 -9.46 -4.71
CA ASN A 110 -4.57 -9.61 -6.17
C ASN A 110 -3.35 -9.02 -6.90
N ILE A 111 -2.73 -7.99 -6.32
CA ILE A 111 -1.49 -7.39 -6.85
C ILE A 111 -0.25 -8.01 -6.23
N ALA A 112 -0.25 -8.24 -4.91
CA ALA A 112 0.93 -8.77 -4.21
C ALA A 112 1.32 -10.15 -4.73
N ARG A 113 0.35 -11.05 -4.96
CA ARG A 113 0.60 -12.42 -5.40
C ARG A 113 1.39 -12.51 -6.72
N PRO A 114 0.94 -11.96 -7.85
CA PRO A 114 1.70 -12.04 -9.10
C PRO A 114 3.03 -11.30 -9.04
N LEU A 115 3.11 -10.17 -8.33
CA LEU A 115 4.38 -9.45 -8.12
C LEU A 115 5.36 -10.26 -7.29
N PHE A 116 4.90 -10.90 -6.21
CA PHE A 116 5.73 -11.75 -5.37
C PHE A 116 6.35 -12.90 -6.17
N MET A 117 5.55 -13.59 -6.98
CA MET A 117 6.04 -14.64 -7.86
C MET A 117 7.11 -14.15 -8.84
N GLN A 118 6.94 -12.94 -9.37
CA GLN A 118 7.94 -12.33 -10.24
C GLN A 118 9.20 -11.94 -9.46
N MET A 119 9.06 -11.33 -8.29
CA MET A 119 10.18 -10.92 -7.45
C MET A 119 11.01 -12.11 -6.96
N LEU A 120 10.37 -13.24 -6.66
CA LEU A 120 11.09 -14.49 -6.36
C LEU A 120 11.95 -14.96 -7.54
N LYS A 121 11.43 -14.91 -8.78
CA LYS A 121 12.19 -15.22 -9.99
C LYS A 121 13.36 -14.27 -10.21
N GLN A 122 13.20 -12.99 -9.85
CA GLN A 122 14.24 -11.97 -9.91
C GLN A 122 15.28 -12.12 -8.78
N ASN A 123 14.95 -12.91 -7.75
CA ASN A 123 15.68 -12.97 -6.47
C ASN A 123 15.85 -11.58 -5.81
N ASN A 124 14.95 -10.65 -6.08
CA ASN A 124 14.97 -9.29 -5.54
C ASN A 124 13.61 -8.62 -5.64
N GLY A 125 13.22 -7.87 -4.62
CA GLY A 125 11.99 -7.08 -4.63
C GLY A 125 11.59 -6.58 -3.26
N ARG A 126 10.80 -5.49 -3.25
CA ARG A 126 10.24 -4.89 -2.03
C ARG A 126 8.75 -4.65 -2.24
N ILE A 127 7.92 -5.24 -1.39
CA ILE A 127 6.47 -5.00 -1.39
C ILE A 127 6.09 -4.30 -0.08
N PHE A 128 5.51 -3.12 -0.20
CA PHE A 128 4.98 -2.35 0.94
C PHE A 128 3.46 -2.37 0.88
N ILE A 129 2.82 -2.79 1.97
CA ILE A 129 1.37 -2.81 2.10
C ILE A 129 0.98 -1.89 3.24
N ILE A 130 -0.01 -1.01 3.02
CA ILE A 130 -0.43 -0.08 4.06
C ILE A 130 -1.38 -0.78 5.02
N GLY A 131 -0.88 -0.99 6.23
CA GLY A 131 -1.63 -1.49 7.36
C GLY A 131 -2.37 -0.40 8.12
N SER A 132 -2.72 -0.69 9.36
CA SER A 132 -3.29 0.27 10.30
C SER A 132 -3.10 -0.20 11.74
N ARG A 133 -3.20 0.71 12.71
CA ARG A 133 -3.19 0.34 14.14
C ARG A 133 -4.31 -0.64 14.49
N PRO A 134 -5.59 -0.42 14.08
CA PRO A 134 -6.67 -1.38 14.35
C PRO A 134 -6.44 -2.79 13.78
N GLY A 135 -5.68 -2.91 12.71
CA GLY A 135 -5.28 -4.22 12.17
C GLY A 135 -4.12 -4.86 12.92
N LEU A 136 -3.23 -4.04 13.50
CA LEU A 136 -2.04 -4.50 14.24
C LEU A 136 -2.39 -4.85 15.70
N ASP A 137 -3.20 -4.03 16.38
CA ASP A 137 -3.50 -4.14 17.80
C ASP A 137 -5.00 -3.91 18.04
N ALA A 138 -5.64 -4.90 18.66
CA ALA A 138 -7.06 -4.85 19.01
C ALA A 138 -7.43 -3.64 19.91
N LYS A 139 -6.51 -3.16 20.75
CA LYS A 139 -6.75 -1.99 21.62
C LYS A 139 -7.02 -0.72 20.82
N SER A 140 -6.46 -0.62 19.62
CA SER A 140 -6.68 0.51 18.69
C SER A 140 -7.94 0.35 17.83
N GLY A 141 -8.63 -0.82 17.90
CA GLY A 141 -9.73 -1.20 17.03
C GLY A 141 -11.15 -1.01 17.58
N LYS A 142 -11.31 -0.37 18.73
CA LYS A 142 -12.65 -0.15 19.31
C LYS A 142 -13.56 0.62 18.34
N GLY A 143 -14.72 0.03 18.03
CA GLY A 143 -15.66 0.63 17.07
C GLY A 143 -15.22 0.55 15.60
N MET A 144 -14.32 -0.37 15.25
CA MET A 144 -13.78 -0.52 13.87
C MET A 144 -13.70 -2.00 13.47
N ILE A 145 -14.76 -2.79 13.77
CA ILE A 145 -14.73 -4.26 13.63
C ILE A 145 -14.39 -4.69 12.19
N ALA A 146 -15.16 -4.27 11.20
CA ALA A 146 -14.94 -4.69 9.82
C ALA A 146 -13.58 -4.21 9.28
N TYR A 147 -13.22 -2.97 9.56
CA TYR A 147 -11.95 -2.38 9.15
C TYR A 147 -10.75 -3.09 9.80
N GLY A 148 -10.79 -3.27 11.13
CA GLY A 148 -9.74 -3.94 11.89
C GLY A 148 -9.51 -5.37 11.40
N LEU A 149 -10.59 -6.13 11.16
CA LEU A 149 -10.50 -7.48 10.57
C LEU A 149 -9.86 -7.47 9.18
N GLY A 150 -10.34 -6.61 8.27
CA GLY A 150 -9.77 -6.50 6.92
C GLY A 150 -8.27 -6.14 6.93
N LYS A 151 -7.88 -5.21 7.79
CA LYS A 151 -6.48 -4.79 7.93
C LYS A 151 -5.60 -5.81 8.68
N SER A 152 -6.16 -6.63 9.58
CA SER A 152 -5.37 -7.65 10.30
C SER A 152 -4.85 -8.76 9.38
N LEU A 153 -5.58 -9.10 8.33
CA LEU A 153 -5.17 -10.10 7.35
C LEU A 153 -3.89 -9.71 6.60
N ILE A 154 -3.63 -8.41 6.42
CA ILE A 154 -2.42 -7.89 5.75
C ILE A 154 -1.16 -8.28 6.52
N PHE A 155 -1.20 -8.23 7.85
CA PHE A 155 -0.05 -8.62 8.68
C PHE A 155 0.26 -10.10 8.53
N ARG A 156 -0.78 -10.95 8.59
CA ARG A 156 -0.59 -12.39 8.40
C ARG A 156 -0.13 -12.72 6.99
N LEU A 157 -0.63 -12.03 5.97
CA LEU A 157 -0.16 -12.18 4.59
C LEU A 157 1.33 -11.87 4.48
N ALA A 158 1.77 -10.73 5.03
CA ALA A 158 3.18 -10.34 4.97
C ALA A 158 4.09 -11.35 5.69
N GLU A 159 3.67 -11.89 6.84
CA GLU A 159 4.41 -12.93 7.55
C GLU A 159 4.56 -14.21 6.71
N LEU A 160 3.47 -14.70 6.11
CA LEU A 160 3.49 -15.90 5.27
C LEU A 160 4.35 -15.70 4.02
N MET A 161 4.22 -14.56 3.32
CA MET A 161 5.04 -14.26 2.14
C MET A 161 6.53 -14.12 2.49
N ASN A 162 6.87 -13.49 3.64
CA ASN A 162 8.27 -13.42 4.08
C ASN A 162 8.83 -14.78 4.47
N ASP A 163 8.00 -15.70 5.00
CA ASP A 163 8.43 -17.06 5.28
C ASP A 163 8.75 -17.84 3.99
N GLU A 164 7.91 -17.73 2.97
CA GLU A 164 8.16 -18.29 1.64
C GLU A 164 9.37 -17.65 0.93
N ALA A 165 9.66 -16.38 1.20
CA ALA A 165 10.77 -15.65 0.60
C ALA A 165 12.14 -15.90 1.26
N LYS A 166 12.21 -16.74 2.30
CA LYS A 166 13.48 -17.07 2.98
C LYS A 166 14.55 -17.53 2.01
N GLY A 167 15.75 -16.99 2.17
CA GLY A 167 16.88 -17.28 1.28
C GLY A 167 16.93 -16.43 0.01
N THR A 168 15.98 -15.53 -0.19
CA THR A 168 15.95 -14.57 -1.30
C THR A 168 16.13 -13.12 -0.82
N ASN A 169 16.31 -12.19 -1.75
CA ASN A 169 16.30 -10.75 -1.45
C ASN A 169 14.91 -10.12 -1.68
N VAL A 170 13.83 -10.87 -1.41
CA VAL A 170 12.46 -10.36 -1.45
C VAL A 170 11.97 -10.09 -0.04
N VAL A 171 11.39 -8.91 0.18
CA VAL A 171 10.87 -8.49 1.50
C VAL A 171 9.51 -7.85 1.36
N ILE A 172 8.58 -8.30 2.20
CA ILE A 172 7.24 -7.74 2.32
C ILE A 172 7.15 -7.00 3.65
N THR A 173 6.82 -5.71 3.60
CA THR A 173 6.74 -4.85 4.78
C THR A 173 5.37 -4.21 4.89
N VAL A 174 4.75 -4.33 6.05
CA VAL A 174 3.52 -3.61 6.39
C VAL A 174 3.89 -2.26 7.02
N VAL A 175 3.49 -1.19 6.37
CA VAL A 175 3.67 0.18 6.88
C VAL A 175 2.41 0.57 7.65
N VAL A 176 2.56 0.88 8.94
CA VAL A 176 1.46 1.21 9.84
C VAL A 176 1.52 2.69 10.19
N PRO A 177 0.78 3.56 9.49
CA PRO A 177 0.74 4.97 9.83
C PRO A 177 -0.12 5.23 11.07
N GLY A 178 0.17 6.33 11.77
CA GLY A 178 -0.79 7.02 12.61
C GLY A 178 -1.87 7.69 11.77
N THR A 179 -2.55 8.68 12.32
CA THR A 179 -3.47 9.50 11.52
C THR A 179 -2.70 10.23 10.43
N ILE A 180 -3.08 10.01 9.18
CA ILE A 180 -2.40 10.65 8.05
C ILE A 180 -3.00 12.05 7.85
N ASP A 181 -2.15 13.07 7.70
CA ASP A 181 -2.59 14.42 7.43
C ASP A 181 -3.09 14.55 5.98
N THR A 182 -4.39 14.45 5.84
CA THR A 182 -5.10 14.56 4.56
C THR A 182 -6.31 15.48 4.69
N PRO A 183 -6.77 16.14 3.62
CA PRO A 183 -7.98 16.96 3.66
C PRO A 183 -9.20 16.18 4.18
N GLN A 184 -9.30 14.89 3.86
CA GLN A 184 -10.38 14.02 4.31
C GLN A 184 -10.33 13.82 5.83
N ASN A 185 -9.16 13.52 6.39
CA ASN A 185 -9.00 13.31 7.83
C ASN A 185 -9.16 14.61 8.62
N ARG A 186 -8.67 15.75 8.10
CA ARG A 186 -8.90 17.07 8.70
C ARG A 186 -10.39 17.38 8.80
N LYS A 187 -11.17 17.02 7.77
CA LYS A 187 -12.63 17.19 7.77
C LYS A 187 -13.33 16.20 8.71
N ALA A 188 -12.85 14.96 8.81
CA ALA A 188 -13.46 13.92 9.62
C ALA A 188 -13.20 14.07 11.12
N ILE A 189 -12.08 14.70 11.51
CA ILE A 189 -11.64 14.85 12.91
C ILE A 189 -11.30 16.32 13.22
N PRO A 190 -12.30 17.23 13.19
CA PRO A 190 -12.06 18.68 13.24
C PRO A 190 -11.51 19.18 14.58
N GLY A 191 -11.57 18.38 15.65
CA GLY A 191 -11.04 18.74 16.98
C GLY A 191 -9.61 18.27 17.25
N SER A 192 -8.97 17.58 16.29
CA SER A 192 -7.59 17.11 16.44
C SER A 192 -6.60 18.10 15.84
N ASP A 193 -5.40 18.13 16.41
CA ASP A 193 -4.28 18.94 15.92
C ASP A 193 -3.53 18.18 14.80
N PRO A 194 -3.58 18.64 13.55
CA PRO A 194 -2.89 17.99 12.42
C PRO A 194 -1.36 17.98 12.54
N ASP A 195 -0.76 18.83 13.36
CA ASP A 195 0.69 18.83 13.56
C ASP A 195 1.19 17.55 14.26
N ASN A 196 0.29 16.85 14.96
CA ASN A 196 0.55 15.53 15.53
C ASN A 196 0.38 14.39 14.54
N TRP A 197 -0.14 14.64 13.35
CA TRP A 197 -0.41 13.61 12.35
C TRP A 197 0.80 13.34 11.47
N VAL A 198 0.74 12.25 10.73
CA VAL A 198 1.82 11.85 9.82
C VAL A 198 1.56 12.43 8.43
N LYS A 199 2.50 13.20 7.92
CA LYS A 199 2.43 13.71 6.54
C LYS A 199 2.62 12.57 5.54
N PRO A 200 1.86 12.56 4.42
CA PRO A 200 2.05 11.58 3.35
C PRO A 200 3.49 11.50 2.85
N GLU A 201 4.17 12.65 2.77
CA GLU A 201 5.57 12.75 2.33
C GLU A 201 6.52 12.02 3.28
N ALA A 202 6.30 12.12 4.60
CA ALA A 202 7.12 11.43 5.60
C ALA A 202 6.96 9.90 5.49
N ILE A 203 5.74 9.42 5.19
CA ILE A 203 5.50 7.99 4.91
C ILE A 203 6.24 7.58 3.64
N ALA A 204 6.16 8.40 2.58
CA ALA A 204 6.84 8.13 1.32
C ALA A 204 8.37 8.10 1.48
N ASP A 205 8.95 8.98 2.31
CA ASP A 205 10.38 8.99 2.63
C ASP A 205 10.84 7.68 3.28
N ILE A 206 10.06 7.19 4.26
CA ILE A 206 10.34 5.94 4.95
C ILE A 206 10.22 4.75 3.99
N ILE A 207 9.15 4.69 3.20
CA ILE A 207 8.96 3.61 2.20
C ILE A 207 10.13 3.61 1.22
N TYR A 208 10.53 4.77 0.71
CA TYR A 208 11.65 4.87 -0.21
C TYR A 208 12.98 4.42 0.45
N PHE A 209 13.25 4.82 1.69
CA PHE A 209 14.42 4.35 2.42
C PHE A 209 14.47 2.82 2.46
N TYR A 210 13.37 2.15 2.86
CA TYR A 210 13.30 0.69 2.89
C TYR A 210 13.33 0.02 1.50
N ALA A 211 12.98 0.76 0.43
CA ALA A 211 13.12 0.29 -0.96
C ALA A 211 14.52 0.50 -1.53
N SER A 212 15.35 1.31 -0.89
CA SER A 212 16.69 1.68 -1.35
C SER A 212 17.75 0.63 -0.97
N ASP A 213 18.91 0.73 -1.64
CA ASP A 213 20.04 -0.14 -1.36
C ASP A 213 20.64 0.08 0.06
N MET A 214 20.38 1.24 0.68
CA MET A 214 20.77 1.49 2.08
C MET A 214 20.07 0.57 3.08
N ALA A 215 18.88 0.11 2.75
CA ALA A 215 18.10 -0.80 3.57
C ALA A 215 18.19 -2.26 3.12
N ALA A 216 19.14 -2.62 2.24
CA ALA A 216 19.21 -3.95 1.62
C ALA A 216 19.27 -5.11 2.64
N VAL A 217 19.85 -4.88 3.81
CA VAL A 217 19.99 -5.89 4.89
C VAL A 217 18.79 -5.93 5.84
N LEU A 218 17.86 -4.96 5.75
CA LEU A 218 16.72 -4.89 6.65
C LEU A 218 15.62 -5.87 6.21
N ARG A 219 15.09 -6.58 7.18
CA ARG A 219 14.02 -7.59 7.01
C ARG A 219 12.82 -7.28 7.93
N GLU A 220 12.57 -5.98 8.19
CA GLU A 220 11.50 -5.58 9.09
C GLU A 220 10.13 -5.79 8.46
N PRO A 221 9.29 -6.68 9.00
CA PRO A 221 7.98 -6.97 8.45
C PRO A 221 6.92 -5.92 8.79
N VAL A 222 7.15 -5.07 9.82
CA VAL A 222 6.19 -4.07 10.29
C VAL A 222 6.89 -2.78 10.69
N ILE A 223 6.60 -1.70 9.98
CA ILE A 223 7.13 -0.36 10.29
C ILE A 223 6.01 0.52 10.85
N LYS A 224 6.20 1.04 12.06
CA LYS A 224 5.27 1.96 12.70
C LYS A 224 5.68 3.40 12.43
N VAL A 225 4.77 4.18 11.82
CA VAL A 225 5.00 5.58 11.43
C VAL A 225 3.92 6.44 12.08
N TYR A 226 4.08 6.76 13.35
CA TYR A 226 2.98 7.31 14.17
C TYR A 226 3.06 8.83 14.37
N ASN A 227 4.25 9.44 14.28
CA ASN A 227 4.49 10.78 14.80
C ASN A 227 4.03 10.86 16.28
N ASN A 228 3.26 11.87 16.65
CA ASN A 228 2.68 12.05 17.99
C ASN A 228 1.19 11.65 18.05
N SER A 229 0.66 10.97 17.01
CA SER A 229 -0.77 10.59 16.93
C SER A 229 -1.04 9.11 17.29
#